data_1b945a28d39bd2e0be2ac4ab900308eb
#
_entry.id   1b945a28d39bd2e0be2ac4ab900308eb
#
_cell.length_a   1.000
_cell.length_b   1.000
_cell.length_c   1.000
_cell.angle_alpha   90.00
_cell.angle_beta   90.00
_cell.angle_gamma   90.00
#
_symmetry.space_group_name_H-M   'P 1'
#
loop_
_entity.id
_entity.type
_entity.pdbx_description
1 polymer ?
#
loop_
_entity_poly.entity_id
_entity_poly.type
_entity_poly.pdbx_seq_one_letter_code
_entity_poly.pdbx_strand_id
1 'polypeptide(L)'
;MKKMLTAFTALALIPACDSTPVVDAAAAAQIVSRPAPDFRLVDANGKPVSLSDFRGKTVVLEWNNPGCPFVKKHYGSGNMQRTQAAAAKDGVVWLTINSGAPGKQGHMSGAEAKAFLAEAGARPAAYLLDPRGEVGRAYSASTTPHMYVINKAGTLVYAGAIDDRPTANAEDINGARNHVLAALSELKAGKAVSVPTSRPYGCSVKYADG
;
A
#
# COMPACT_ATOMS: atom_id res chain seq x y z
N MET A 1 -43.15 61.76 3.97
CA MET A 1 -43.11 60.46 3.26
C MET A 1 -41.73 59.85 3.50
N LYS A 2 -41.65 58.92 4.49
CA LYS A 2 -40.40 58.24 4.84
C LYS A 2 -40.28 56.94 4.04
N LYS A 3 -39.25 56.81 3.22
CA LYS A 3 -38.93 55.59 2.51
C LYS A 3 -38.15 54.64 3.44
N MET A 4 -38.72 53.52 3.79
CA MET A 4 -38.07 52.41 4.48
C MET A 4 -37.19 51.65 3.48
N LEU A 5 -35.88 51.59 3.76
CA LEU A 5 -34.95 50.77 3.02
C LEU A 5 -34.81 49.44 3.76
N THR A 6 -35.33 48.36 3.14
CA THR A 6 -35.18 46.98 3.64
C THR A 6 -33.83 46.44 3.16
N ALA A 7 -32.92 46.17 4.09
CA ALA A 7 -31.68 45.49 3.79
C ALA A 7 -31.90 43.98 3.74
N PHE A 8 -31.64 43.38 2.59
CA PHE A 8 -31.60 41.92 2.40
C PHE A 8 -30.20 41.42 2.80
N THR A 9 -30.13 40.70 3.91
CA THR A 9 -28.91 40.00 4.31
C THR A 9 -28.84 38.71 3.58
N ALA A 10 -27.95 38.59 2.60
CA ALA A 10 -27.66 37.34 1.93
C ALA A 10 -26.81 36.44 2.84
N LEU A 11 -27.39 35.36 3.33
CA LEU A 11 -26.70 34.29 4.06
C LEU A 11 -25.89 33.47 3.07
N ALA A 12 -24.58 33.63 3.01
CA ALA A 12 -23.69 32.84 2.22
C ALA A 12 -23.59 31.42 2.83
N LEU A 13 -24.16 30.43 2.16
CA LEU A 13 -23.91 29.01 2.44
C LEU A 13 -22.46 28.70 2.07
N ILE A 14 -21.60 28.52 3.07
CA ILE A 14 -20.26 27.97 2.90
C ILE A 14 -20.45 26.46 2.67
N PRO A 15 -20.00 25.89 1.53
CA PRO A 15 -20.04 24.45 1.36
C PRO A 15 -19.11 23.83 2.42
N ALA A 16 -19.66 22.91 3.23
CA ALA A 16 -18.88 22.08 4.13
C ALA A 16 -17.85 21.31 3.30
N CYS A 17 -16.54 21.62 3.51
CA CYS A 17 -15.47 20.75 3.05
C CYS A 17 -15.70 19.39 3.67
N ASP A 18 -16.03 18.42 2.83
CA ASP A 18 -16.06 17.00 3.16
C ASP A 18 -14.66 16.62 3.64
N SER A 19 -14.50 16.55 4.95
CA SER A 19 -13.26 16.10 5.58
C SER A 19 -13.17 14.58 5.38
N THR A 20 -12.67 14.18 4.20
CA THR A 20 -12.16 12.82 4.03
C THR A 20 -11.20 12.55 5.18
N PRO A 21 -11.36 11.42 5.92
CA PRO A 21 -10.49 11.11 7.04
C PRO A 21 -9.05 11.12 6.52
N VAL A 22 -8.22 11.98 7.11
CA VAL A 22 -6.77 12.00 6.87
C VAL A 22 -6.27 10.65 7.37
N VAL A 23 -6.02 9.74 6.45
CA VAL A 23 -5.54 8.38 6.76
C VAL A 23 -4.18 8.56 7.42
N ASP A 24 -4.13 8.16 8.67
CA ASP A 24 -3.07 8.52 9.58
C ASP A 24 -1.75 7.81 9.22
N ALA A 25 -0.90 8.51 8.44
CA ALA A 25 0.47 8.06 8.17
C ALA A 25 1.27 7.86 9.49
N ALA A 26 0.84 8.50 10.59
CA ALA A 26 1.40 8.32 11.91
C ALA A 26 1.13 6.90 12.47
N ALA A 27 0.00 6.29 12.14
CA ALA A 27 -0.32 4.95 12.63
C ALA A 27 0.61 3.86 12.08
N ALA A 28 0.95 3.91 10.77
CA ALA A 28 1.93 3.00 10.19
C ALA A 28 3.35 3.24 10.73
N ALA A 29 3.70 4.49 11.05
CA ALA A 29 4.97 4.82 11.66
C ALA A 29 5.14 4.25 13.07
N GLN A 30 4.06 4.06 13.83
CA GLN A 30 4.10 3.53 15.19
C GLN A 30 4.52 2.06 15.28
N ILE A 31 4.38 1.29 14.21
CA ILE A 31 4.77 -0.13 14.15
C ILE A 31 6.18 -0.34 13.59
N VAL A 32 6.83 0.69 13.06
CA VAL A 32 8.22 0.62 12.59
C VAL A 32 9.17 0.43 13.78
N SER A 33 10.25 -0.29 13.56
CA SER A 33 11.24 -0.72 14.57
C SER A 33 10.69 -1.71 15.61
N ARG A 34 9.49 -2.29 15.38
CA ARG A 34 8.89 -3.34 16.19
C ARG A 34 8.85 -4.67 15.43
N PRO A 35 8.67 -5.81 16.11
CA PRO A 35 8.33 -7.05 15.43
C PRO A 35 7.12 -6.85 14.53
N ALA A 36 7.24 -7.28 13.27
CA ALA A 36 6.13 -7.20 12.32
C ALA A 36 4.96 -8.06 12.81
N PRO A 37 3.71 -7.57 12.77
CA PRO A 37 2.54 -8.38 13.11
C PRO A 37 2.52 -9.67 12.29
N ASP A 38 2.49 -10.83 12.95
CA ASP A 38 2.37 -12.10 12.25
C ASP A 38 0.95 -12.25 11.66
N PHE A 39 0.84 -13.01 10.60
CA PHE A 39 -0.44 -13.27 9.96
C PHE A 39 -0.45 -14.63 9.28
N ARG A 40 -1.66 -15.15 9.05
CA ARG A 40 -1.93 -16.29 8.19
C ARG A 40 -3.08 -15.95 7.26
N LEU A 41 -2.79 -15.92 5.96
CA LEU A 41 -3.74 -15.66 4.89
C LEU A 41 -3.76 -16.82 3.91
N VAL A 42 -4.70 -16.79 2.97
CA VAL A 42 -4.76 -17.74 1.85
C VAL A 42 -4.29 -17.01 0.59
N ASP A 43 -3.45 -17.66 -0.20
CA ASP A 43 -3.01 -17.10 -1.47
C ASP A 43 -4.08 -17.30 -2.59
N ALA A 44 -3.83 -16.71 -3.74
CA ALA A 44 -4.70 -16.80 -4.91
C ALA A 44 -4.91 -18.24 -5.43
N ASN A 45 -4.10 -19.22 -4.98
CA ASN A 45 -4.23 -20.63 -5.31
C ASN A 45 -4.93 -21.44 -4.21
N GLY A 46 -5.40 -20.80 -3.14
CA GLY A 46 -6.02 -21.45 -1.99
C GLY A 46 -5.02 -22.03 -0.99
N LYS A 47 -3.70 -21.76 -1.14
CA LYS A 47 -2.68 -22.24 -0.22
C LYS A 47 -2.55 -21.30 0.99
N PRO A 48 -2.52 -21.83 2.22
CA PRO A 48 -2.22 -21.00 3.40
C PRO A 48 -0.77 -20.55 3.37
N VAL A 49 -0.55 -19.26 3.74
CA VAL A 49 0.74 -18.60 3.81
C VAL A 49 0.79 -17.79 5.09
N SER A 50 1.82 -17.95 5.89
CA SER A 50 2.08 -17.18 7.11
C SER A 50 3.34 -16.34 6.94
N LEU A 51 3.40 -15.18 7.59
CA LEU A 51 4.63 -14.38 7.60
C LEU A 51 5.79 -15.17 8.23
N SER A 52 5.49 -15.96 9.24
CA SER A 52 6.46 -16.84 9.92
C SER A 52 7.11 -17.89 9.01
N ASP A 53 6.52 -18.23 7.87
CA ASP A 53 7.12 -19.14 6.87
C ASP A 53 8.40 -18.53 6.23
N PHE A 54 8.59 -17.23 6.36
CA PHE A 54 9.69 -16.47 5.76
C PHE A 54 10.73 -15.98 6.78
N ARG A 55 10.78 -16.60 7.96
CA ARG A 55 11.80 -16.26 8.97
C ARG A 55 13.22 -16.36 8.39
N GLY A 56 14.07 -15.42 8.74
CA GLY A 56 15.45 -15.36 8.23
C GLY A 56 15.55 -14.74 6.82
N LYS A 57 14.43 -14.36 6.20
CA LYS A 57 14.41 -13.66 4.93
C LYS A 57 13.94 -12.23 5.10
N THR A 58 14.40 -11.33 4.23
CA THR A 58 13.80 -10.01 4.07
C THR A 58 12.48 -10.17 3.30
N VAL A 59 11.42 -9.53 3.78
CA VAL A 59 10.07 -9.60 3.18
C VAL A 59 9.59 -8.20 2.83
N VAL A 60 9.03 -8.04 1.64
CA VAL A 60 8.27 -6.86 1.24
C VAL A 60 6.78 -7.21 1.22
N LEU A 61 5.96 -6.38 1.87
CA LEU A 61 4.51 -6.44 1.73
C LEU A 61 4.05 -5.26 0.87
N GLU A 62 3.18 -5.53 -0.10
CA GLU A 62 2.55 -4.56 -0.97
C GLU A 62 1.04 -4.63 -0.82
N TRP A 63 0.40 -3.60 -0.28
CA TRP A 63 -1.06 -3.50 -0.38
C TRP A 63 -1.47 -3.06 -1.77
N ASN A 64 -2.37 -3.84 -2.38
CA ASN A 64 -2.72 -3.74 -3.79
C ASN A 64 -4.24 -3.64 -4.01
N ASN A 65 -4.62 -2.79 -4.96
CA ASN A 65 -5.95 -2.72 -5.55
C ASN A 65 -5.78 -2.45 -7.05
N PRO A 66 -6.00 -3.43 -7.93
CA PRO A 66 -5.80 -3.27 -9.37
C PRO A 66 -6.64 -2.16 -10.01
N GLY A 67 -7.76 -1.79 -9.40
CA GLY A 67 -8.61 -0.69 -9.86
C GLY A 67 -8.10 0.71 -9.50
N CYS A 68 -7.10 0.82 -8.61
CA CYS A 68 -6.53 2.10 -8.18
C CYS A 68 -5.63 2.71 -9.27
N PRO A 69 -5.83 3.99 -9.68
CA PRO A 69 -4.98 4.65 -10.66
C PRO A 69 -3.50 4.68 -10.28
N PHE A 70 -3.20 4.82 -8.99
CA PHE A 70 -1.82 4.82 -8.49
C PHE A 70 -1.18 3.42 -8.58
N VAL A 71 -1.93 2.35 -8.39
CA VAL A 71 -1.46 0.98 -8.65
C VAL A 71 -1.26 0.78 -10.15
N LYS A 72 -2.21 1.22 -10.98
CA LYS A 72 -2.10 1.17 -12.44
C LYS A 72 -0.87 1.91 -12.96
N LYS A 73 -0.51 3.06 -12.38
CA LYS A 73 0.75 3.78 -12.67
C LYS A 73 1.94 2.84 -12.60
N HIS A 74 2.10 2.12 -11.51
CA HIS A 74 3.29 1.29 -11.26
C HIS A 74 3.27 -0.01 -12.04
N TYR A 75 2.12 -0.64 -12.21
CA TYR A 75 2.01 -1.88 -12.98
C TYR A 75 2.03 -1.62 -14.48
N GLY A 76 1.28 -0.63 -14.98
CA GLY A 76 1.20 -0.31 -16.39
C GLY A 76 2.52 0.21 -17.00
N SER A 77 3.36 0.87 -16.20
CA SER A 77 4.70 1.30 -16.61
C SER A 77 5.78 0.23 -16.45
N GLY A 78 5.44 -0.93 -15.89
CA GLY A 78 6.41 -1.98 -15.54
C GLY A 78 7.28 -1.67 -14.32
N ASN A 79 7.04 -0.55 -13.62
CA ASN A 79 7.84 -0.16 -12.45
C ASN A 79 7.75 -1.18 -11.32
N MET A 80 6.52 -1.66 -10.99
CA MET A 80 6.34 -2.65 -9.95
C MET A 80 7.05 -3.96 -10.27
N GLN A 81 6.91 -4.44 -11.52
CA GLN A 81 7.55 -5.67 -11.97
C GLN A 81 9.07 -5.59 -11.90
N ARG A 82 9.66 -4.44 -12.31
CA ARG A 82 11.11 -4.22 -12.17
C ARG A 82 11.54 -4.17 -10.72
N THR A 83 10.77 -3.55 -9.84
CA THR A 83 11.03 -3.48 -8.39
C THR A 83 10.97 -4.88 -7.77
N GLN A 84 9.94 -5.68 -8.08
CA GLN A 84 9.81 -7.07 -7.64
C GLN A 84 10.99 -7.93 -8.14
N ALA A 85 11.36 -7.79 -9.42
CA ALA A 85 12.47 -8.55 -9.98
C ALA A 85 13.82 -8.17 -9.35
N ALA A 86 14.05 -6.90 -9.04
CA ALA A 86 15.25 -6.45 -8.33
C ALA A 86 15.31 -7.04 -6.91
N ALA A 87 14.20 -7.01 -6.17
CA ALA A 87 14.08 -7.61 -4.86
C ALA A 87 14.35 -9.12 -4.88
N ALA A 88 13.75 -9.84 -5.85
CA ALA A 88 13.92 -11.28 -6.00
C ALA A 88 15.37 -11.71 -6.27
N LYS A 89 16.14 -10.91 -7.05
CA LYS A 89 17.57 -11.16 -7.30
C LYS A 89 18.40 -11.18 -6.00
N ASP A 90 17.97 -10.45 -4.99
CA ASP A 90 18.60 -10.37 -3.69
C ASP A 90 18.00 -11.34 -2.65
N GLY A 91 17.15 -12.29 -3.11
CA GLY A 91 16.51 -13.29 -2.27
C GLY A 91 15.41 -12.73 -1.36
N VAL A 92 14.91 -11.53 -1.64
CA VAL A 92 13.81 -10.89 -0.92
C VAL A 92 12.49 -11.53 -1.34
N VAL A 93 11.65 -11.85 -0.37
CA VAL A 93 10.30 -12.37 -0.61
C VAL A 93 9.35 -11.19 -0.80
N TRP A 94 8.59 -11.20 -1.88
CA TRP A 94 7.58 -10.18 -2.15
C TRP A 94 6.18 -10.79 -2.03
N LEU A 95 5.37 -10.24 -1.11
CA LEU A 95 3.98 -10.65 -0.90
C LEU A 95 3.06 -9.48 -1.26
N THR A 96 2.18 -9.69 -2.22
CA THR A 96 1.12 -8.74 -2.57
C THR A 96 -0.13 -9.10 -1.78
N ILE A 97 -0.79 -8.11 -1.15
CA ILE A 97 -1.95 -8.31 -0.27
C ILE A 97 -3.12 -7.47 -0.76
N ASN A 98 -4.30 -8.07 -0.84
CA ASN A 98 -5.55 -7.39 -1.12
C ASN A 98 -6.47 -7.49 0.11
N SER A 99 -6.76 -6.35 0.71
CA SER A 99 -7.69 -6.23 1.85
C SER A 99 -9.02 -5.56 1.44
N GLY A 100 -9.35 -5.58 0.15
CA GLY A 100 -10.66 -5.13 -0.33
C GLY A 100 -11.77 -6.05 0.15
N ALA A 101 -12.77 -5.48 0.84
CA ALA A 101 -13.91 -6.26 1.32
C ALA A 101 -14.81 -6.73 0.17
N PRO A 102 -15.49 -7.88 0.31
CA PRO A 102 -16.46 -8.35 -0.66
C PRO A 102 -17.50 -7.27 -1.01
N GLY A 103 -17.77 -7.09 -2.30
CA GLY A 103 -18.69 -6.07 -2.81
C GLY A 103 -18.12 -4.64 -2.87
N LYS A 104 -16.93 -4.39 -2.33
CA LYS A 104 -16.26 -3.09 -2.46
C LYS A 104 -15.34 -3.06 -3.68
N GLN A 105 -15.11 -1.86 -4.22
CA GLN A 105 -14.21 -1.66 -5.35
C GLN A 105 -12.79 -2.17 -5.04
N GLY A 106 -12.25 -3.00 -5.93
CA GLY A 106 -10.92 -3.57 -5.79
C GLY A 106 -10.83 -4.85 -4.96
N HIS A 107 -11.98 -5.40 -4.50
CA HIS A 107 -12.00 -6.78 -3.98
C HIS A 107 -11.55 -7.76 -5.06
N MET A 108 -10.80 -8.76 -4.66
CA MET A 108 -10.26 -9.79 -5.56
C MET A 108 -10.58 -11.19 -5.03
N SER A 109 -11.12 -12.03 -5.90
CA SER A 109 -11.09 -13.48 -5.74
C SER A 109 -9.71 -14.03 -6.12
N GLY A 110 -9.43 -15.28 -5.78
CA GLY A 110 -8.19 -15.94 -6.20
C GLY A 110 -8.05 -16.05 -7.74
N ALA A 111 -9.14 -16.25 -8.45
CA ALA A 111 -9.14 -16.30 -9.92
C ALA A 111 -8.79 -14.94 -10.53
N GLU A 112 -9.41 -13.86 -10.03
CA GLU A 112 -9.14 -12.49 -10.48
C GLU A 112 -7.71 -12.06 -10.16
N ALA A 113 -7.19 -12.41 -8.98
CA ALA A 113 -5.81 -12.15 -8.59
C ALA A 113 -4.81 -12.83 -9.54
N LYS A 114 -5.05 -14.07 -9.90
CA LYS A 114 -4.22 -14.80 -10.90
C LYS A 114 -4.29 -14.16 -12.28
N ALA A 115 -5.48 -13.80 -12.74
CA ALA A 115 -5.66 -13.10 -14.01
C ALA A 115 -4.91 -11.77 -14.04
N PHE A 116 -5.03 -10.96 -12.98
CA PHE A 116 -4.30 -9.71 -12.82
C PHE A 116 -2.78 -9.91 -12.89
N LEU A 117 -2.24 -10.89 -12.16
CA LEU A 117 -0.79 -11.16 -12.19
C LEU A 117 -0.31 -11.57 -13.57
N ALA A 118 -1.09 -12.40 -14.28
CA ALA A 118 -0.78 -12.83 -15.63
C ALA A 118 -0.80 -11.68 -16.63
N GLU A 119 -1.85 -10.85 -16.60
CA GLU A 119 -1.99 -9.66 -17.46
C GLU A 119 -0.88 -8.64 -17.19
N ALA A 120 -0.59 -8.37 -15.92
CA ALA A 120 0.45 -7.43 -15.54
C ALA A 120 1.88 -7.97 -15.75
N GLY A 121 2.07 -9.27 -15.98
CA GLY A 121 3.39 -9.89 -16.02
C GLY A 121 4.14 -9.82 -14.69
N ALA A 122 3.40 -9.70 -13.57
CA ALA A 122 3.96 -9.56 -12.24
C ALA A 122 4.20 -10.92 -11.58
N ARG A 123 5.25 -11.03 -10.77
CA ARG A 123 5.67 -12.30 -10.17
C ARG A 123 6.05 -12.14 -8.69
N PRO A 124 5.11 -11.74 -7.81
CA PRO A 124 5.34 -11.83 -6.37
C PRO A 124 5.45 -13.30 -5.96
N ALA A 125 6.03 -13.58 -4.79
CA ALA A 125 6.07 -14.93 -4.23
C ALA A 125 4.67 -15.47 -3.92
N ALA A 126 3.75 -14.58 -3.51
CA ALA A 126 2.32 -14.90 -3.37
C ALA A 126 1.47 -13.63 -3.51
N TYR A 127 0.23 -13.79 -3.98
CA TYR A 127 -0.84 -12.80 -3.89
C TYR A 127 -1.82 -13.30 -2.81
N LEU A 128 -1.92 -12.56 -1.71
CA LEU A 128 -2.65 -12.94 -0.51
C LEU A 128 -4.00 -12.22 -0.44
N LEU A 129 -5.01 -12.93 0.01
CA LEU A 129 -6.38 -12.45 0.14
C LEU A 129 -6.71 -12.21 1.61
N ASP A 130 -7.05 -10.97 1.96
CA ASP A 130 -7.45 -10.52 3.29
C ASP A 130 -8.84 -9.86 3.25
N PRO A 131 -9.91 -10.58 2.85
CA PRO A 131 -11.23 -10.00 2.60
C PRO A 131 -11.89 -9.42 3.86
N ARG A 132 -11.45 -9.82 5.06
CA ARG A 132 -11.90 -9.24 6.33
C ARG A 132 -11.09 -8.02 6.74
N GLY A 133 -9.96 -7.76 6.08
CA GLY A 133 -9.10 -6.62 6.36
C GLY A 133 -8.39 -6.68 7.71
N GLU A 134 -8.29 -7.85 8.32
CA GLU A 134 -7.67 -8.05 9.64
C GLU A 134 -6.18 -7.73 9.59
N VAL A 135 -5.49 -8.27 8.58
CA VAL A 135 -4.06 -8.03 8.38
C VAL A 135 -3.82 -6.58 7.95
N GLY A 136 -4.66 -6.06 7.06
CA GLY A 136 -4.57 -4.65 6.67
C GLY A 136 -4.66 -3.71 7.85
N ARG A 137 -5.60 -3.94 8.77
CA ARG A 137 -5.74 -3.12 9.99
C ARG A 137 -4.56 -3.30 10.95
N ALA A 138 -4.04 -4.53 11.11
CA ALA A 138 -2.87 -4.79 11.96
C ALA A 138 -1.62 -4.04 11.50
N TYR A 139 -1.48 -3.84 10.19
CA TYR A 139 -0.40 -3.05 9.59
C TYR A 139 -0.76 -1.57 9.43
N SER A 140 -1.97 -1.14 9.81
CA SER A 140 -2.48 0.21 9.52
C SER A 140 -2.37 0.58 8.04
N ALA A 141 -2.61 -0.39 7.17
CA ALA A 141 -2.57 -0.18 5.73
C ALA A 141 -3.73 0.71 5.30
N SER A 142 -3.41 1.85 4.73
CA SER A 142 -4.37 2.93 4.50
C SER A 142 -4.63 3.20 3.03
N THR A 143 -3.61 2.98 2.18
CA THR A 143 -3.68 3.29 0.75
C THR A 143 -3.27 2.09 -0.10
N THR A 144 -3.46 2.21 -1.41
CA THR A 144 -2.89 1.30 -2.41
C THR A 144 -2.23 2.13 -3.51
N PRO A 145 -0.90 1.90 -3.77
CA PRO A 145 -0.03 0.98 -3.04
C PRO A 145 0.35 1.50 -1.65
N HIS A 146 0.57 0.59 -0.69
CA HIS A 146 1.24 0.87 0.59
C HIS A 146 2.29 -0.21 0.82
N MET A 147 3.52 0.19 1.09
CA MET A 147 4.68 -0.68 1.10
C MET A 147 5.23 -0.85 2.50
N TYR A 148 5.69 -2.06 2.81
CA TYR A 148 6.34 -2.39 4.07
C TYR A 148 7.56 -3.26 3.80
N VAL A 149 8.64 -3.04 4.55
CA VAL A 149 9.83 -3.89 4.49
C VAL A 149 10.10 -4.47 5.88
N ILE A 150 10.22 -5.78 5.95
CA ILE A 150 10.53 -6.55 7.15
C ILE A 150 11.92 -7.16 6.96
N ASN A 151 12.81 -6.95 7.89
CA ASN A 151 14.18 -7.47 7.83
C ASN A 151 14.24 -8.97 8.22
N LYS A 152 15.42 -9.59 8.09
CA LYS A 152 15.64 -11.01 8.41
C LYS A 152 15.35 -11.38 9.87
N ALA A 153 15.40 -10.41 10.79
CA ALA A 153 15.07 -10.61 12.20
C ALA A 153 13.55 -10.57 12.46
N GLY A 154 12.72 -10.29 11.43
CA GLY A 154 11.28 -10.14 11.58
C GLY A 154 10.84 -8.76 12.05
N THR A 155 11.75 -7.77 12.05
CA THR A 155 11.44 -6.39 12.44
C THR A 155 10.95 -5.61 11.23
N LEU A 156 9.87 -4.86 11.39
CA LEU A 156 9.40 -3.91 10.40
C LEU A 156 10.34 -2.71 10.36
N VAL A 157 11.00 -2.46 9.23
CA VAL A 157 12.04 -1.42 9.10
C VAL A 157 11.66 -0.31 8.12
N TYR A 158 10.60 -0.49 7.35
CA TYR A 158 10.03 0.53 6.47
C TYR A 158 8.51 0.39 6.39
N ALA A 159 7.81 1.52 6.42
CA ALA A 159 6.38 1.63 6.13
C ALA A 159 6.10 2.93 5.38
N GLY A 160 5.44 2.87 4.19
CA GLY A 160 5.13 4.09 3.44
C GLY A 160 4.89 3.89 1.95
N ALA A 161 5.18 4.94 1.19
CA ALA A 161 5.04 4.98 -0.26
C ALA A 161 6.06 4.09 -0.98
N ILE A 162 5.75 3.71 -2.23
CA ILE A 162 6.74 3.04 -3.08
C ILE A 162 7.84 4.01 -3.54
N ASP A 163 7.48 5.27 -3.80
CA ASP A 163 8.40 6.32 -4.26
C ASP A 163 8.01 7.71 -3.76
N ASP A 164 8.77 8.74 -4.14
CA ASP A 164 8.60 10.15 -3.78
C ASP A 164 7.72 10.96 -4.75
N ARG A 165 6.97 10.30 -5.66
CA ARG A 165 6.11 10.94 -6.66
C ARG A 165 4.64 10.60 -6.46
N PRO A 166 3.90 11.33 -5.59
CA PRO A 166 2.54 11.01 -5.18
C PRO A 166 1.50 11.42 -6.25
N THR A 167 1.70 11.00 -7.49
CA THR A 167 0.80 11.24 -8.62
C THR A 167 0.39 9.92 -9.27
N ALA A 168 -0.67 9.94 -10.07
CA ALA A 168 -1.10 8.80 -10.88
C ALA A 168 -0.46 8.80 -12.30
N ASN A 169 0.37 9.81 -12.63
CA ASN A 169 1.02 9.90 -13.93
C ASN A 169 2.23 8.94 -13.99
N ALA A 170 2.26 8.07 -15.00
CA ALA A 170 3.33 7.10 -15.21
C ALA A 170 4.69 7.76 -15.58
N GLU A 171 4.68 8.92 -16.19
CA GLU A 171 5.91 9.63 -16.56
C GLU A 171 6.72 10.09 -15.35
N ASP A 172 6.05 10.34 -14.22
CA ASP A 172 6.69 10.76 -12.96
C ASP A 172 7.55 9.66 -12.30
N ILE A 173 7.48 8.43 -12.82
CA ILE A 173 8.39 7.35 -12.40
C ILE A 173 9.82 7.63 -12.84
N ASN A 174 9.99 8.34 -13.94
CA ASN A 174 11.30 8.76 -14.41
C ASN A 174 11.90 9.77 -13.41
N GLY A 175 13.04 9.39 -12.82
CA GLY A 175 13.71 10.19 -11.79
C GLY A 175 13.09 10.10 -10.40
N ALA A 176 12.04 9.28 -10.19
CA ALA A 176 11.51 8.99 -8.85
C ALA A 176 12.51 8.21 -8.01
N ARG A 177 12.66 8.61 -6.74
CA ARG A 177 13.39 7.82 -5.76
C ARG A 177 12.48 6.69 -5.25
N ASN A 178 12.81 5.46 -5.58
CA ASN A 178 12.10 4.30 -5.06
C ASN A 178 12.55 4.01 -3.61
N HIS A 179 11.65 4.24 -2.64
CA HIS A 179 11.94 4.07 -1.21
C HIS A 179 12.15 2.61 -0.82
N VAL A 180 11.42 1.69 -1.47
CA VAL A 180 11.55 0.24 -1.21
C VAL A 180 12.93 -0.24 -1.63
N LEU A 181 13.37 0.09 -2.85
CA LEU A 181 14.69 -0.30 -3.33
C LEU A 181 15.82 0.34 -2.51
N ALA A 182 15.63 1.59 -2.06
CA ALA A 182 16.60 2.25 -1.17
C ALA A 182 16.73 1.48 0.16
N ALA A 183 15.61 1.16 0.80
CA ALA A 183 15.61 0.38 2.05
C ALA A 183 16.24 -1.00 1.86
N LEU A 184 15.91 -1.72 0.78
CA LEU A 184 16.51 -3.02 0.49
C LEU A 184 18.02 -2.95 0.24
N SER A 185 18.49 -1.90 -0.45
CA SER A 185 19.92 -1.66 -0.68
C SER A 185 20.69 -1.41 0.61
N GLU A 186 20.12 -0.62 1.53
CA GLU A 186 20.71 -0.35 2.84
C GLU A 186 20.77 -1.62 3.69
N LEU A 187 19.69 -2.42 3.73
CA LEU A 187 19.68 -3.71 4.43
C LEU A 187 20.71 -4.69 3.86
N LYS A 188 20.86 -4.75 2.53
CA LYS A 188 21.88 -5.58 1.87
C LYS A 188 23.30 -5.16 2.25
N ALA A 189 23.53 -3.87 2.44
CA ALA A 189 24.79 -3.32 2.90
C ALA A 189 25.00 -3.44 4.43
N GLY A 190 24.09 -4.11 5.16
CA GLY A 190 24.16 -4.23 6.62
C GLY A 190 23.88 -2.93 7.37
N LYS A 191 23.26 -1.95 6.72
CA LYS A 191 22.94 -0.63 7.30
C LYS A 191 21.50 -0.60 7.79
N ALA A 192 21.25 0.28 8.75
CA ALA A 192 19.87 0.66 9.11
C ALA A 192 19.21 1.42 7.95
N VAL A 193 17.87 1.29 7.85
CA VAL A 193 17.10 2.03 6.85
C VAL A 193 17.09 3.51 7.24
N SER A 194 17.65 4.36 6.38
CA SER A 194 17.81 5.80 6.64
C SER A 194 16.48 6.58 6.60
N VAL A 195 15.53 6.11 5.82
CA VAL A 195 14.17 6.66 5.71
C VAL A 195 13.18 5.56 6.11
N PRO A 196 12.93 5.34 7.42
CA PRO A 196 12.12 4.23 7.89
C PRO A 196 10.62 4.42 7.64
N THR A 197 10.19 5.64 7.38
CA THR A 197 8.79 5.96 7.06
C THR A 197 8.71 6.99 5.96
N SER A 198 7.64 6.93 5.16
CA SER A 198 7.25 7.99 4.24
C SER A 198 5.71 8.07 4.19
N ARG A 199 5.17 9.21 3.75
CA ARG A 199 3.73 9.36 3.60
C ARG A 199 3.23 8.47 2.46
N PRO A 200 2.40 7.44 2.73
CA PRO A 200 1.81 6.64 1.66
C PRO A 200 0.83 7.48 0.85
N TYR A 201 0.67 7.16 -0.40
CA TYR A 201 -0.26 7.83 -1.31
C TYR A 201 -1.03 6.81 -2.15
N GLY A 202 -2.22 7.16 -2.59
CA GLY A 202 -3.05 6.29 -3.41
C GLY A 202 -4.51 6.27 -2.96
N CYS A 203 -5.28 5.33 -3.50
CA CYS A 203 -6.66 5.12 -3.10
C CYS A 203 -6.73 4.47 -1.73
N SER A 204 -7.69 4.84 -0.90
CA SER A 204 -7.92 4.18 0.38
C SER A 204 -8.17 2.69 0.22
N VAL A 205 -7.65 1.87 1.14
CA VAL A 205 -8.01 0.46 1.24
C VAL A 205 -9.51 0.36 1.52
N LYS A 206 -10.22 -0.48 0.76
CA LYS A 206 -11.68 -0.60 0.85
C LYS A 206 -12.06 -1.70 1.85
N TYR A 207 -11.83 -1.43 3.12
CA TYR A 207 -12.24 -2.32 4.20
C TYR A 207 -13.76 -2.48 4.28
N ALA A 208 -14.23 -3.55 4.94
CA ALA A 208 -15.61 -3.62 5.36
C ALA A 208 -15.91 -2.48 6.34
N ASP A 209 -17.13 -1.94 6.25
CA ASP A 209 -17.65 -1.00 7.22
C ASP A 209 -17.67 -1.70 8.60
N GLY A 210 -17.19 -1.01 9.64
CA GLY A 210 -17.16 -1.52 11.01
C GLY A 210 -18.53 -1.45 11.66
#